data_0cd9f6b56ea75ac53da1d32121dd46f5
#
_entry.id   0cd9f6b56ea75ac53da1d32121dd46f5
#
_cell.length_a   1.000
_cell.length_b   1.000
_cell.length_c   1.000
_cell.angle_alpha   90.00
_cell.angle_beta   90.00
_cell.angle_gamma   90.00
#
_symmetry.space_group_name_H-M   'P 1'
#
loop_
_entity.id
_entity.type
_entity.pdbx_description
1 polymer ?
#
loop_
_entity_poly.entity_id
_entity_poly.type
_entity_poly.pdbx_seq_one_letter_code
_entity_poly.pdbx_strand_id
1 'polypeptide(L)'
;DFGRKTYNARSETVSEKPSYKHAWSKRHYALTLADAFYEPCYESGKAVRTKIRQANQEPMAIASIWDTWTEPETGELIVSFSMLTIDASNHPIMRRCHKPEDEKRTVVPLRPDLFDRWLNATPDTALALLNIDSIPELVFSE
;
A
#
# COMPACT_ATOMS: atom_id res chain seq x y z
N ASP A 1 13.11 -10.38 11.08
CA ASP A 1 11.84 -10.19 11.74
C ASP A 1 10.67 -10.34 10.75
N PHE A 2 9.85 -11.35 10.99
CA PHE A 2 8.73 -11.68 10.11
C PHE A 2 7.71 -10.51 10.04
N GLY A 3 7.42 -9.86 11.15
CA GLY A 3 6.47 -8.76 11.20
C GLY A 3 6.86 -7.59 10.30
N ARG A 4 8.15 -7.28 10.22
CA ARG A 4 8.64 -6.19 9.35
C ARG A 4 8.47 -6.49 7.87
N LYS A 5 8.45 -7.76 7.48
CA LYS A 5 8.32 -8.18 6.09
C LYS A 5 6.88 -8.18 5.59
N THR A 6 5.90 -7.95 6.48
CA THR A 6 4.48 -8.05 6.15
C THR A 6 3.74 -6.71 6.14
N TYR A 7 4.44 -5.58 6.26
CA TYR A 7 3.82 -4.25 6.16
C TYR A 7 3.24 -3.97 4.77
N ASN A 8 3.87 -4.51 3.75
CA ASN A 8 3.46 -4.30 2.35
C ASN A 8 3.16 -5.64 1.70
N ALA A 9 2.02 -5.72 1.03
CA ALA A 9 1.58 -6.90 0.30
C ALA A 9 1.52 -6.59 -1.19
N ARG A 10 2.24 -7.37 -1.99
CA ARG A 10 2.23 -7.20 -3.45
C ARG A 10 0.87 -7.64 -4.00
N SER A 11 0.22 -6.77 -4.76
CA SER A 11 -1.08 -7.07 -5.37
C SER A 11 -1.04 -8.33 -6.25
N GLU A 12 0.09 -8.59 -6.89
CA GLU A 12 0.25 -9.71 -7.80
C GLU A 12 0.20 -11.08 -7.11
N THR A 13 0.53 -11.12 -5.80
CA THR A 13 0.63 -12.41 -5.07
C THR A 13 -0.18 -12.43 -3.77
N VAL A 14 -0.93 -11.39 -3.47
CA VAL A 14 -1.67 -11.25 -2.21
C VAL A 14 -2.66 -12.39 -1.98
N SER A 15 -3.27 -12.90 -3.05
CA SER A 15 -4.24 -14.00 -2.97
C SER A 15 -3.60 -15.36 -2.65
N GLU A 16 -2.29 -15.48 -2.80
CA GLU A 16 -1.58 -16.76 -2.70
C GLU A 16 -0.64 -16.84 -1.50
N LYS A 17 -0.06 -15.72 -1.09
CA LYS A 17 0.93 -15.71 -0.02
C LYS A 17 0.31 -16.08 1.32
N PRO A 18 0.93 -17.00 2.09
CA PRO A 18 0.39 -17.43 3.38
C PRO A 18 0.09 -16.29 4.34
N SER A 19 0.88 -15.21 4.31
CA SER A 19 0.69 -14.07 5.20
C SER A 19 -0.57 -13.27 4.89
N TYR A 20 -1.12 -13.37 3.67
CA TYR A 20 -2.17 -12.46 3.19
C TYR A 20 -3.41 -13.15 2.66
N LYS A 21 -3.30 -14.41 2.22
CA LYS A 21 -4.40 -15.08 1.51
C LYS A 21 -5.69 -15.16 2.33
N HIS A 22 -5.59 -15.31 3.64
CA HIS A 22 -6.76 -15.37 4.52
C HIS A 22 -7.48 -14.01 4.53
N ALA A 23 -6.76 -12.93 4.84
CA ALA A 23 -7.33 -11.60 4.86
C ALA A 23 -7.94 -11.23 3.52
N TRP A 24 -7.23 -11.55 2.43
CA TRP A 24 -7.70 -11.26 1.08
C TRP A 24 -9.00 -12.01 0.74
N SER A 25 -9.05 -13.32 0.99
CA SER A 25 -10.22 -14.14 0.69
C SER A 25 -11.42 -13.81 1.56
N LYS A 26 -11.18 -13.35 2.79
CA LYS A 26 -12.23 -12.94 3.74
C LYS A 26 -12.69 -11.50 3.51
N ARG A 27 -12.15 -10.82 2.53
CA ARG A 27 -12.48 -9.43 2.20
C ARG A 27 -12.24 -8.48 3.37
N HIS A 28 -11.16 -8.70 4.08
CA HIS A 28 -10.72 -7.83 5.18
C HIS A 28 -10.03 -6.58 4.61
N TYR A 29 -10.77 -5.78 3.86
CA TYR A 29 -10.24 -4.56 3.25
C TYR A 29 -10.33 -3.40 4.23
N ALA A 30 -9.31 -2.55 4.20
CA ALA A 30 -9.20 -1.40 5.09
C ALA A 30 -8.54 -0.25 4.36
N LEU A 31 -8.62 0.93 4.96
CA LEU A 31 -7.94 2.12 4.50
C LEU A 31 -6.99 2.57 5.60
N THR A 32 -5.70 2.66 5.28
CA THR A 32 -4.70 3.19 6.19
C THR A 32 -4.56 4.68 5.95
N LEU A 33 -4.81 5.47 6.98
CA LEU A 33 -4.74 6.94 6.89
C LEU A 33 -3.32 7.42 7.18
N ALA A 34 -2.81 8.31 6.34
CA ALA A 34 -1.49 8.89 6.50
C ALA A 34 -1.43 10.27 5.87
N ASP A 35 -0.65 11.17 6.47
CA ASP A 35 -0.38 12.48 5.88
C ASP A 35 0.61 12.38 4.73
N ALA A 36 1.52 11.43 4.81
CA ALA A 36 2.59 11.23 3.84
C ALA A 36 3.18 9.83 3.98
N PHE A 37 3.94 9.43 2.98
CA PHE A 37 4.83 8.27 3.08
C PHE A 37 6.20 8.63 2.52
N TYR A 38 7.17 7.76 2.76
CA TYR A 38 8.58 8.03 2.42
C TYR A 38 9.13 6.92 1.56
N GLU A 39 9.90 7.29 0.54
CA GLU A 39 10.61 6.37 -0.31
C GLU A 39 12.01 6.88 -0.60
N PRO A 40 13.00 6.00 -0.78
CA PRO A 40 14.33 6.42 -1.20
C PRO A 40 14.33 6.76 -2.69
N CYS A 41 14.69 8.00 -3.02
CA CYS A 41 14.84 8.43 -4.40
C CYS A 41 16.32 8.62 -4.72
N TYR A 42 16.73 8.27 -5.94
CA TYR A 42 18.14 8.17 -6.31
C TYR A 42 18.53 9.11 -7.46
N GLU A 43 17.76 10.15 -7.71
CA GLU A 43 18.03 11.09 -8.82
C GLU A 43 19.39 11.77 -8.69
N SER A 44 19.89 11.96 -7.48
CA SER A 44 21.20 12.55 -7.21
C SER A 44 22.35 11.53 -7.26
N GLY A 45 22.05 10.27 -7.50
CA GLY A 45 23.03 9.17 -7.44
C GLY A 45 23.17 8.55 -6.05
N LYS A 46 22.51 9.12 -5.05
CA LYS A 46 22.51 8.62 -3.67
C LYS A 46 21.08 8.51 -3.18
N ALA A 47 20.85 7.60 -2.22
CA ALA A 47 19.55 7.46 -1.60
C ALA A 47 19.19 8.72 -0.81
N VAL A 48 18.11 9.37 -1.20
CA VAL A 48 17.55 10.51 -0.47
C VAL A 48 16.15 10.10 0.00
N ARG A 49 15.96 10.07 1.31
CA ARG A 49 14.64 9.79 1.88
C ARG A 49 13.68 10.91 1.51
N THR A 50 12.73 10.59 0.67
CA THR A 50 11.84 11.59 0.07
C THR A 50 10.43 11.42 0.60
N LYS A 51 9.85 12.54 1.05
CA LYS A 51 8.47 12.60 1.55
C LYS A 51 7.51 12.79 0.39
N ILE A 52 6.48 11.97 0.33
CA ILE A 52 5.47 11.99 -0.73
C ILE A 52 4.10 12.23 -0.09
N ARG A 53 3.34 13.17 -0.61
CA ARG A 53 2.00 13.51 -0.13
C ARG A 53 1.04 13.74 -1.29
N GLN A 54 -0.23 13.83 -0.98
CA GLN A 54 -1.22 14.26 -1.98
C GLN A 54 -1.02 15.74 -2.31
N ALA A 55 -1.20 16.08 -3.59
CA ALA A 55 -1.05 17.45 -4.05
C ALA A 55 -2.04 18.39 -3.37
N ASN A 56 -3.23 17.92 -3.01
CA ASN A 56 -4.27 18.70 -2.35
C ASN A 56 -4.04 18.90 -0.85
N GLN A 57 -2.94 18.35 -0.29
CA GLN A 57 -2.55 18.41 1.12
C GLN A 57 -3.50 17.67 2.08
N GLU A 58 -4.52 17.01 1.58
CA GLU A 58 -5.40 16.18 2.40
C GLU A 58 -4.70 14.88 2.80
N PRO A 59 -5.06 14.29 3.96
CA PRO A 59 -4.59 12.97 4.31
C PRO A 59 -4.97 11.95 3.24
N MET A 60 -4.09 10.99 3.00
CA MET A 60 -4.35 9.92 2.06
C MET A 60 -4.97 8.72 2.77
N ALA A 61 -5.73 7.94 2.03
CA ALA A 61 -6.28 6.67 2.48
C ALA A 61 -5.73 5.56 1.59
N ILE A 62 -4.86 4.74 2.14
CA ILE A 62 -4.09 3.75 1.40
C ILE A 62 -4.80 2.40 1.44
N ALA A 63 -5.02 1.80 0.27
CA ALA A 63 -5.64 0.49 0.15
C ALA A 63 -4.85 -0.56 0.95
N SER A 64 -5.53 -1.22 1.88
CA SER A 64 -4.92 -2.13 2.85
C SER A 64 -5.80 -3.34 3.09
N ILE A 65 -5.20 -4.37 3.68
CA ILE A 65 -5.91 -5.52 4.24
C ILE A 65 -5.55 -5.63 5.71
N TRP A 66 -6.43 -6.26 6.48
CA TRP A 66 -6.21 -6.48 7.92
C TRP A 66 -6.47 -7.93 8.29
N ASP A 67 -5.86 -8.36 9.37
CA ASP A 67 -6.13 -9.67 9.94
C ASP A 67 -5.94 -9.63 11.44
N THR A 68 -6.37 -10.70 12.12
CA THR A 68 -6.21 -10.83 13.55
C THR A 68 -5.35 -12.06 13.85
N TRP A 69 -4.60 -11.95 14.93
CA TRP A 69 -3.81 -13.05 15.45
C TRP A 69 -4.00 -13.13 16.97
N THR A 70 -4.21 -14.32 17.47
CA THR A 70 -4.35 -14.53 18.92
C THR A 70 -3.03 -14.98 19.48
N GLU A 71 -2.48 -14.20 20.43
CA GLU A 71 -1.24 -14.55 21.12
C GLU A 71 -1.48 -15.83 21.94
N PRO A 72 -0.72 -16.93 21.68
CA PRO A 72 -1.00 -18.23 22.32
C PRO A 72 -0.87 -18.21 23.84
N GLU A 73 0.05 -17.43 24.38
CA GLU A 73 0.31 -17.42 25.82
C GLU A 73 -0.67 -16.56 26.61
N THR A 74 -1.08 -15.43 26.05
CA THR A 74 -1.91 -14.44 26.77
C THR A 74 -3.36 -14.46 26.35
N GLY A 75 -3.69 -15.02 25.18
CA GLY A 75 -5.02 -14.94 24.59
C GLY A 75 -5.34 -13.56 24.02
N GLU A 76 -4.37 -12.63 24.01
CA GLU A 76 -4.58 -11.30 23.46
C GLU A 76 -4.83 -11.36 21.97
N LEU A 77 -5.85 -10.62 21.50
CA LEU A 77 -6.18 -10.49 20.10
C LEU A 77 -5.42 -9.30 19.52
N ILE A 78 -4.53 -9.58 18.56
CA ILE A 78 -3.72 -8.57 17.90
C ILE A 78 -4.27 -8.35 16.49
N VAL A 79 -4.58 -7.10 16.17
CA VAL A 79 -5.01 -6.70 14.81
C VAL A 79 -3.80 -6.15 14.08
N SER A 80 -3.54 -6.69 12.89
CA SER A 80 -2.48 -6.20 12.02
C SER A 80 -3.04 -5.78 10.68
N PHE A 81 -2.31 -4.93 9.96
CA PHE A 81 -2.69 -4.53 8.62
C PHE A 81 -1.45 -4.50 7.71
N SER A 82 -1.71 -4.61 6.42
CA SER A 82 -0.69 -4.52 5.38
C SER A 82 -1.20 -3.65 4.25
N MET A 83 -0.35 -2.75 3.76
CA MET A 83 -0.69 -1.89 2.62
C MET A 83 -0.43 -2.64 1.33
N LEU A 84 -1.32 -2.55 0.36
CA LEU A 84 -1.11 -3.13 -0.95
C LEU A 84 -0.11 -2.29 -1.74
N THR A 85 0.73 -2.95 -2.52
CA THR A 85 1.64 -2.27 -3.44
C THR A 85 1.43 -2.77 -4.86
N ILE A 86 1.73 -1.90 -5.82
CA ILE A 86 1.64 -2.17 -7.25
C ILE A 86 2.91 -1.73 -7.95
N ASP A 87 3.11 -2.18 -9.17
CA ASP A 87 4.18 -1.68 -10.04
C ASP A 87 4.00 -0.19 -10.29
N ALA A 88 5.07 0.58 -10.16
CA ALA A 88 5.06 2.02 -10.29
C ALA A 88 5.86 2.52 -11.50
N SER A 89 6.23 1.66 -12.43
CA SER A 89 7.05 2.02 -13.59
C SER A 89 6.42 3.12 -14.45
N ASN A 90 5.09 3.18 -14.47
CA ASN A 90 4.34 4.16 -15.25
C ASN A 90 3.78 5.31 -14.40
N HIS A 91 4.07 5.34 -13.09
CA HIS A 91 3.60 6.43 -12.24
C HIS A 91 4.52 7.65 -12.39
N PRO A 92 3.97 8.87 -12.64
CA PRO A 92 4.79 10.05 -12.92
C PRO A 92 5.81 10.38 -11.83
N ILE A 93 5.43 10.18 -10.56
CA ILE A 93 6.27 10.54 -9.41
C ILE A 93 7.02 9.30 -8.89
N MET A 94 6.31 8.20 -8.67
CA MET A 94 6.90 7.04 -8.00
C MET A 94 7.93 6.30 -8.85
N ARG A 95 7.87 6.42 -10.18
CA ARG A 95 8.91 5.87 -11.05
C ARG A 95 10.29 6.49 -10.79
N ARG A 96 10.33 7.67 -10.16
CA ARG A 96 11.56 8.39 -9.86
C ARG A 96 12.21 7.92 -8.57
N CYS A 97 11.54 7.07 -7.80
CA CYS A 97 12.03 6.52 -6.56
C CYS A 97 12.59 5.11 -6.78
N HIS A 98 13.25 4.58 -5.76
CA HIS A 98 14.00 3.31 -5.79
C HIS A 98 15.24 3.39 -6.68
N LYS A 99 16.13 2.41 -6.53
CA LYS A 99 17.35 2.34 -7.36
C LYS A 99 17.00 2.15 -8.81
N PRO A 100 17.78 2.71 -9.74
CA PRO A 100 17.50 2.55 -11.18
C PRO A 100 17.36 1.10 -11.64
N GLU A 101 18.13 0.17 -11.05
CA GLU A 101 18.09 -1.25 -11.38
C GLU A 101 16.98 -2.03 -10.67
N ASP A 102 16.33 -1.43 -9.66
CA ASP A 102 15.31 -2.11 -8.88
C ASP A 102 13.91 -1.91 -9.48
N GLU A 103 13.03 -2.84 -9.19
CA GLU A 103 11.63 -2.73 -9.54
C GLU A 103 11.00 -1.50 -8.86
N LYS A 104 10.19 -0.76 -9.60
CA LYS A 104 9.47 0.42 -9.07
C LYS A 104 8.17 -0.03 -8.44
N ARG A 105 7.97 0.31 -7.17
CA ARG A 105 6.76 -0.05 -6.43
C ARG A 105 6.16 1.19 -5.75
N THR A 106 4.85 1.16 -5.52
CA THR A 106 4.15 2.19 -4.73
C THR A 106 3.01 1.57 -3.93
N VAL A 107 2.76 2.12 -2.76
CA VAL A 107 1.47 1.92 -2.08
C VAL A 107 0.37 2.57 -2.92
N VAL A 108 -0.90 2.28 -2.61
CA VAL A 108 -2.03 2.72 -3.41
C VAL A 108 -2.96 3.61 -2.59
N PRO A 109 -2.63 4.90 -2.43
CA PRO A 109 -3.61 5.86 -1.96
C PRO A 109 -4.77 5.90 -2.96
N LEU A 110 -6.00 5.87 -2.48
CA LEU A 110 -7.16 5.86 -3.35
C LEU A 110 -7.81 7.25 -3.43
N ARG A 111 -8.35 7.57 -4.60
CA ARG A 111 -9.22 8.75 -4.72
C ARG A 111 -10.44 8.53 -3.81
N PRO A 112 -10.98 9.61 -3.17
CA PRO A 112 -12.12 9.47 -2.26
C PRO A 112 -13.36 8.81 -2.87
N ASP A 113 -13.59 8.99 -4.17
CA ASP A 113 -14.72 8.34 -4.85
C ASP A 113 -14.61 6.82 -4.91
N LEU A 114 -13.45 6.25 -4.57
CA LEU A 114 -13.21 4.80 -4.58
C LEU A 114 -13.22 4.16 -3.18
N PHE A 115 -13.35 4.95 -2.13
CA PHE A 115 -13.27 4.42 -0.75
C PHE A 115 -14.32 3.34 -0.49
N ASP A 116 -15.58 3.62 -0.79
CA ASP A 116 -16.65 2.65 -0.55
C ASP A 116 -16.52 1.42 -1.45
N ARG A 117 -16.07 1.60 -2.67
CA ARG A 117 -15.81 0.48 -3.59
C ARG A 117 -14.75 -0.46 -3.03
N TRP A 118 -13.67 0.09 -2.48
CA TRP A 118 -12.62 -0.72 -1.88
C TRP A 118 -13.11 -1.47 -0.66
N LEU A 119 -13.77 -0.77 0.26
CA LEU A 119 -14.24 -1.36 1.51
C LEU A 119 -15.32 -2.45 1.30
N ASN A 120 -16.05 -2.39 0.19
CA ASN A 120 -17.11 -3.35 -0.14
C ASN A 120 -16.77 -4.25 -1.31
N ALA A 121 -15.51 -4.33 -1.70
CA ALA A 121 -15.09 -5.07 -2.88
C ALA A 121 -15.15 -6.59 -2.69
N THR A 122 -15.20 -7.29 -3.81
CA THR A 122 -14.84 -8.71 -3.89
C THR A 122 -13.35 -8.80 -4.26
N PRO A 123 -12.70 -9.97 -4.14
CA PRO A 123 -11.31 -10.09 -4.58
C PRO A 123 -11.06 -9.61 -6.01
N ASP A 124 -11.95 -9.92 -6.94
CA ASP A 124 -11.81 -9.48 -8.33
C ASP A 124 -11.95 -7.98 -8.49
N THR A 125 -12.96 -7.38 -7.86
CA THR A 125 -13.16 -5.92 -7.94
C THR A 125 -12.09 -5.17 -7.17
N ALA A 126 -11.55 -5.73 -6.08
CA ALA A 126 -10.44 -5.15 -5.35
C ALA A 126 -9.19 -5.09 -6.23
N LEU A 127 -8.85 -6.17 -6.92
CA LEU A 127 -7.71 -6.17 -7.85
C LEU A 127 -7.87 -5.11 -8.94
N ALA A 128 -9.09 -4.92 -9.45
CA ALA A 128 -9.37 -3.93 -10.48
C ALA A 128 -9.13 -2.49 -10.00
N LEU A 129 -9.22 -2.24 -8.69
CA LEU A 129 -8.95 -0.93 -8.10
C LEU A 129 -7.46 -0.67 -7.84
N LEU A 130 -6.63 -1.71 -7.84
CA LEU A 130 -5.20 -1.60 -7.55
C LEU A 130 -4.42 -1.26 -8.83
N ASN A 131 -4.54 -0.02 -9.25
CA ASN A 131 -3.85 0.48 -10.43
C ASN A 131 -3.53 1.97 -10.26
N ILE A 132 -2.67 2.48 -11.14
CA ILE A 132 -2.18 3.87 -11.07
C ILE A 132 -3.33 4.88 -11.19
N ASP A 133 -4.33 4.59 -12.01
CA ASP A 133 -5.45 5.51 -12.25
C ASP A 133 -6.32 5.71 -11.01
N SER A 134 -6.25 4.83 -10.04
CA SER A 134 -6.98 4.96 -8.77
C SER A 134 -6.30 5.92 -7.78
N ILE A 135 -5.05 6.30 -8.05
CA ILE A 135 -4.24 7.12 -7.15
C ILE A 135 -4.47 8.59 -7.47
N PRO A 136 -4.77 9.44 -6.45
CA PRO A 136 -4.83 10.88 -6.65
C PRO A 136 -3.44 11.44 -6.96
N GLU A 137 -3.38 12.68 -7.41
CA GLU A 137 -2.10 13.32 -7.71
C GLU A 137 -1.20 13.34 -6.48
N LEU A 138 0.02 12.81 -6.63
CA LEU A 138 1.05 12.81 -5.60
C LEU A 138 2.15 13.79 -5.98
N VAL A 139 2.77 14.40 -4.96
CA VAL A 139 3.90 15.31 -5.14
C VAL A 139 4.97 15.00 -4.12
N PHE A 140 6.22 15.35 -4.43
CA PHE A 140 7.26 15.38 -3.43
C PHE A 140 7.04 16.59 -2.53
N SER A 141 7.17 16.38 -1.21
CA SER A 141 7.04 17.44 -0.22
C SER A 141 8.45 17.84 0.25
N GLU A 142 8.68 19.11 0.40
CA GLU A 142 9.91 19.64 0.98
C GLU A 142 9.92 19.49 2.51
#